data_6a977f54978ba78b70ff02e3f93d430a
#
_entry.id   6a977f54978ba78b70ff02e3f93d430a
#
_cell.length_a   1.000
_cell.length_b   1.000
_cell.length_c   1.000
_cell.angle_alpha   90.00
_cell.angle_beta   90.00
_cell.angle_gamma   90.00
#
_symmetry.space_group_name_H-M   'P 1'
#
loop_
_entity.id
_entity.type
_entity.pdbx_description
1 polymer ?
#
loop_
_entity_poly.entity_id
_entity_poly.type
_entity_poly.pdbx_seq_one_letter_code
_entity_poly.pdbx_strand_id
1 'polypeptide(L)'
;DNYEPDKAELKQNFVCMHAKPHPDAFWHATGAMITESNEEGIVVWMTGTAANDLSIFKPLFFGIPLPQQLKYLPRGTYDKKSFWWKHENLHRKAIMDYKACKPEIRERFDELEKKIFNQSSNLRTAPNKEKIEFTQYCWDEAEKLTDILINNINKKTISLKPGPFVDMWDVFNKEAGFQIANQ
;
A
#
# COMPACT_ATOMS: atom_id res chain seq x y z
N ASP A 1 -12.57 -4.16 12.46
CA ASP A 1 -13.47 -3.43 11.57
C ASP A 1 -14.02 -4.36 10.50
N ASN A 2 -15.36 -4.46 10.43
CA ASN A 2 -16.06 -5.24 9.40
C ASN A 2 -16.25 -4.44 8.10
N TYR A 3 -15.27 -3.61 7.75
CA TYR A 3 -15.33 -2.83 6.54
C TYR A 3 -15.15 -3.72 5.31
N GLU A 4 -16.11 -3.69 4.39
CA GLU A 4 -16.08 -4.36 3.09
C GLU A 4 -16.28 -3.28 2.01
N PRO A 5 -15.27 -2.98 1.16
CA PRO A 5 -15.33 -1.88 0.20
C PRO A 5 -16.52 -1.94 -0.76
N ASP A 6 -16.91 -3.15 -1.16
CA ASP A 6 -18.03 -3.40 -2.08
C ASP A 6 -19.41 -3.18 -1.45
N LYS A 7 -19.50 -3.22 -0.10
CA LYS A 7 -20.75 -3.11 0.66
C LYS A 7 -20.88 -1.81 1.44
N ALA A 8 -19.78 -1.05 1.55
CA ALA A 8 -19.76 0.14 2.39
C ALA A 8 -20.72 1.23 1.86
N GLU A 9 -21.53 1.79 2.74
CA GLU A 9 -22.42 2.92 2.41
C GLU A 9 -21.61 4.18 2.10
N LEU A 10 -22.15 5.04 1.21
CA LEU A 10 -21.52 6.30 0.82
C LEU A 10 -21.24 7.25 1.96
N LYS A 11 -22.09 7.23 3.00
CA LYS A 11 -21.98 8.10 4.17
C LYS A 11 -20.90 7.67 5.17
N GLN A 12 -20.30 6.51 4.97
CA GLN A 12 -19.23 6.02 5.84
C GLN A 12 -17.90 6.64 5.40
N ASN A 13 -17.47 7.67 6.10
CA ASN A 13 -16.16 8.29 5.92
C ASN A 13 -15.15 7.52 6.75
N PHE A 14 -14.30 6.75 6.08
CA PHE A 14 -13.17 6.08 6.70
C PHE A 14 -11.89 6.90 6.49
N VAL A 15 -10.94 6.78 7.41
CA VAL A 15 -9.61 7.38 7.26
C VAL A 15 -8.91 6.87 6.00
N CYS A 16 -9.05 5.57 5.70
CA CYS A 16 -8.64 5.01 4.42
C CYS A 16 -9.88 4.91 3.51
N MET A 17 -9.95 5.78 2.52
CA MET A 17 -11.06 5.80 1.55
C MET A 17 -10.77 4.82 0.40
N HIS A 18 -11.79 4.03 0.05
CA HIS A 18 -11.79 3.19 -1.15
C HIS A 18 -12.83 3.70 -2.14
N ALA A 19 -12.50 3.64 -3.43
CA ALA A 19 -13.43 4.04 -4.49
C ALA A 19 -14.67 3.14 -4.50
N LYS A 20 -15.84 3.76 -4.74
CA LYS A 20 -17.15 3.11 -4.78
C LYS A 20 -17.86 3.45 -6.10
N PRO A 21 -18.79 2.63 -6.58
CA PRO A 21 -19.54 2.86 -7.81
C PRO A 21 -20.59 3.97 -7.64
N HIS A 22 -20.13 5.20 -7.38
CA HIS A 22 -20.96 6.38 -7.23
C HIS A 22 -20.24 7.62 -7.80
N PRO A 23 -20.92 8.53 -8.49
CA PRO A 23 -20.32 9.72 -9.10
C PRO A 23 -19.46 10.57 -8.16
N ASP A 24 -19.82 10.60 -6.87
CA ASP A 24 -19.12 11.41 -5.86
C ASP A 24 -18.19 10.59 -4.95
N ALA A 25 -17.85 9.35 -5.28
CA ALA A 25 -17.06 8.49 -4.42
C ALA A 25 -16.07 7.57 -5.19
N PHE A 26 -15.56 8.02 -6.34
CA PHE A 26 -14.58 7.27 -7.15
C PHE A 26 -13.12 7.52 -6.74
N TRP A 27 -12.87 8.32 -5.72
CA TRP A 27 -11.54 8.55 -5.17
C TRP A 27 -11.19 7.54 -4.10
N HIS A 28 -9.91 7.27 -3.97
CA HIS A 28 -9.39 6.46 -2.87
C HIS A 28 -8.11 7.11 -2.28
N ALA A 29 -7.75 6.69 -1.08
CA ALA A 29 -6.52 7.15 -0.43
C ALA A 29 -5.30 6.63 -1.21
N THR A 30 -4.44 7.55 -1.65
CA THR A 30 -3.26 7.26 -2.49
C THR A 30 -1.95 7.21 -1.72
N GLY A 31 -1.99 7.50 -0.42
CA GLY A 31 -0.84 7.47 0.48
C GLY A 31 -1.23 7.91 1.88
N ALA A 32 -0.42 7.54 2.87
CA ALA A 32 -0.49 8.04 4.24
C ALA A 32 0.89 8.38 4.77
N MET A 33 0.94 9.34 5.67
CA MET A 33 2.17 9.82 6.28
C MET A 33 1.93 10.15 7.75
N ILE A 34 2.88 9.77 8.61
CA ILE A 34 2.97 10.15 10.02
C ILE A 34 4.35 10.74 10.23
N THR A 35 4.42 11.87 10.92
CA THR A 35 5.71 12.52 11.23
C THR A 35 5.94 12.50 12.73
N GLU A 36 7.08 12.00 13.14
CA GLU A 36 7.58 12.09 14.49
C GLU A 36 8.74 13.09 14.55
N SER A 37 8.65 14.08 15.44
CA SER A 37 9.67 15.10 15.62
C SER A 37 10.02 15.24 17.10
N ASN A 38 11.31 15.20 17.42
CA ASN A 38 11.83 15.44 18.76
C ASN A 38 13.25 16.04 18.65
N GLU A 39 13.94 16.21 19.77
CA GLU A 39 15.30 16.78 19.84
C GLU A 39 16.34 15.94 19.09
N GLU A 40 16.09 14.63 18.92
CA GLU A 40 16.98 13.72 18.18
C GLU A 40 16.78 13.77 16.66
N GLY A 41 15.71 14.43 16.18
CA GLY A 41 15.46 14.62 14.76
C GLY A 41 14.03 14.28 14.31
N ILE A 42 13.86 14.25 13.00
CA ILE A 42 12.58 14.02 12.35
C ILE A 42 12.63 12.69 11.60
N VAL A 43 11.63 11.84 11.86
CA VAL A 43 11.35 10.62 11.09
C VAL A 43 9.96 10.73 10.49
N VAL A 44 9.88 10.50 9.19
CA VAL A 44 8.62 10.45 8.45
C VAL A 44 8.31 8.99 8.14
N TRP A 45 7.21 8.51 8.66
CA TRP A 45 6.65 7.19 8.33
C TRP A 45 5.67 7.34 7.18
N MET A 46 5.89 6.67 6.09
CA MET A 46 4.97 6.77 4.95
C MET A 46 4.71 5.43 4.28
N THR A 47 3.52 5.29 3.75
CA THR A 47 3.18 4.13 2.92
C THR A 47 3.78 4.25 1.53
N GLY A 48 3.75 5.44 0.92
CA GLY A 48 4.19 5.68 -0.45
C GLY A 48 3.37 4.91 -1.49
N THR A 49 2.19 4.43 -1.11
CA THR A 49 1.30 3.57 -1.91
C THR A 49 -0.15 3.85 -1.59
N ALA A 50 -1.07 3.44 -2.46
CA ALA A 50 -2.50 3.52 -2.24
C ALA A 50 -3.00 2.49 -1.20
N ALA A 51 -4.26 2.60 -0.81
CA ALA A 51 -4.95 1.70 0.12
C ALA A 51 -4.16 1.48 1.42
N ASN A 52 -4.12 2.53 2.25
CA ASN A 52 -3.27 2.58 3.45
C ASN A 52 -3.53 1.45 4.44
N ASP A 53 -4.75 0.93 4.47
CA ASP A 53 -5.17 -0.20 5.30
C ASP A 53 -4.69 -1.57 4.78
N LEU A 54 -4.20 -1.61 3.55
CA LEU A 54 -3.53 -2.76 2.93
C LEU A 54 -2.04 -2.50 2.69
N SER A 55 -1.48 -1.45 3.27
CA SER A 55 -0.10 -1.02 3.07
C SER A 55 0.71 -1.06 4.36
N ILE A 56 1.98 -0.71 4.27
CA ILE A 56 2.95 -0.71 5.37
C ILE A 56 3.64 0.64 5.47
N PHE A 57 3.77 1.17 6.69
CA PHE A 57 4.56 2.37 6.97
C PHE A 57 6.06 2.03 7.03
N LYS A 58 6.85 2.81 6.33
CA LYS A 58 8.32 2.70 6.25
C LYS A 58 8.96 4.03 6.63
N PRO A 59 10.08 4.01 7.37
CA PRO A 59 10.72 5.24 7.84
C PRO A 59 11.52 5.94 6.73
N LEU A 60 11.47 7.26 6.76
CA LEU A 60 12.38 8.17 6.08
C LEU A 60 12.98 9.11 7.13
N PHE A 61 14.27 9.04 7.37
CA PHE A 61 14.94 9.98 8.24
C PHE A 61 15.16 11.30 7.49
N PHE A 62 14.83 12.43 8.12
CA PHE A 62 15.03 13.73 7.51
C PHE A 62 16.52 14.00 7.26
N GLY A 63 16.85 14.56 6.09
CA GLY A 63 18.21 14.93 5.71
C GLY A 63 19.02 13.82 5.03
N ILE A 64 18.45 12.64 4.77
CA ILE A 64 19.09 11.59 3.97
C ILE A 64 18.47 11.46 2.57
N PRO A 65 19.17 10.84 1.60
CA PRO A 65 18.60 10.54 0.29
C PRO A 65 17.38 9.62 0.36
N LEU A 66 16.45 9.82 -0.58
CA LEU A 66 15.28 8.95 -0.73
C LEU A 66 15.70 7.53 -1.18
N PRO A 67 14.99 6.48 -0.73
CA PRO A 67 15.19 5.12 -1.21
C PRO A 67 14.87 5.00 -2.71
N GLN A 68 15.39 3.96 -3.36
CA GLN A 68 15.29 3.81 -4.82
C GLN A 68 13.84 3.77 -5.29
N GLN A 69 12.95 3.14 -4.52
CA GLN A 69 11.52 3.00 -4.82
C GLN A 69 10.79 4.35 -4.97
N LEU A 70 11.24 5.38 -4.26
CA LEU A 70 10.67 6.73 -4.32
C LEU A 70 11.29 7.62 -5.40
N LYS A 71 12.42 7.23 -5.97
CA LYS A 71 13.05 7.97 -7.08
C LYS A 71 12.33 7.79 -8.40
N TYR A 72 11.57 6.69 -8.53
CA TYR A 72 10.80 6.40 -9.73
C TYR A 72 9.36 6.86 -9.54
N LEU A 73 9.00 7.99 -10.15
CA LEU A 73 7.67 8.56 -10.03
C LEU A 73 6.65 7.77 -10.87
N PRO A 74 5.53 7.35 -10.27
CA PRO A 74 4.46 6.67 -10.99
C PRO A 74 3.82 7.61 -12.03
N ARG A 75 3.43 7.05 -13.18
CA ARG A 75 2.61 7.73 -14.18
C ARG A 75 1.16 7.28 -14.06
N GLY A 76 0.25 7.86 -14.86
CA GLY A 76 -1.18 7.51 -14.86
C GLY A 76 -1.49 6.11 -15.39
N THR A 77 -0.52 5.40 -15.97
CA THR A 77 -0.66 4.05 -16.49
C THR A 77 0.21 3.06 -15.73
N TYR A 78 -0.22 1.80 -15.70
CA TYR A 78 0.51 0.72 -15.04
C TYR A 78 1.95 0.59 -15.54
N ASP A 79 2.85 0.59 -14.60
CA ASP A 79 4.27 0.32 -14.84
C ASP A 79 4.83 -0.56 -13.72
N LYS A 80 5.20 -1.79 -14.07
CA LYS A 80 5.76 -2.78 -13.15
C LYS A 80 7.04 -2.34 -12.43
N LYS A 81 7.75 -1.32 -12.92
CA LYS A 81 8.94 -0.76 -12.28
C LYS A 81 8.60 0.19 -11.14
N SER A 82 7.38 0.70 -11.10
CA SER A 82 6.91 1.59 -10.06
C SER A 82 6.49 0.81 -8.83
N PHE A 83 7.09 1.10 -7.69
CA PHE A 83 6.68 0.53 -6.40
C PHE A 83 5.21 0.84 -6.09
N TRP A 84 4.74 2.06 -6.41
CA TRP A 84 3.34 2.44 -6.25
C TRP A 84 2.41 1.53 -7.05
N TRP A 85 2.71 1.30 -8.35
CA TRP A 85 1.92 0.44 -9.21
C TRP A 85 2.01 -1.05 -8.84
N LYS A 86 3.15 -1.49 -8.32
CA LYS A 86 3.30 -2.85 -7.77
C LYS A 86 2.33 -3.07 -6.61
N HIS A 87 2.28 -2.12 -5.67
CA HIS A 87 1.34 -2.20 -4.54
C HIS A 87 -0.11 -2.03 -5.01
N GLU A 88 -0.37 -1.18 -5.99
CA GLU A 88 -1.70 -1.02 -6.58
C GLU A 88 -2.19 -2.34 -7.23
N ASN A 89 -1.29 -3.17 -7.76
CA ASN A 89 -1.62 -4.53 -8.18
C ASN A 89 -2.11 -5.40 -7.01
N LEU A 90 -1.42 -5.36 -5.87
CA LEU A 90 -1.86 -6.04 -4.65
C LEU A 90 -3.25 -5.55 -4.23
N HIS A 91 -3.42 -4.22 -4.14
CA HIS A 91 -4.68 -3.60 -3.75
C HIS A 91 -5.84 -4.02 -4.65
N ARG A 92 -5.73 -3.85 -5.97
CA ARG A 92 -6.80 -4.14 -6.94
C ARG A 92 -7.23 -5.61 -6.95
N LYS A 93 -6.30 -6.51 -6.67
CA LYS A 93 -6.62 -7.93 -6.50
C LYS A 93 -7.30 -8.21 -5.15
N ALA A 94 -6.77 -7.61 -4.08
CA ALA A 94 -7.29 -7.84 -2.73
C ALA A 94 -8.71 -7.32 -2.54
N ILE A 95 -9.07 -6.17 -3.13
CA ILE A 95 -10.42 -5.61 -2.99
C ILE A 95 -11.50 -6.44 -3.67
N MET A 96 -11.16 -7.34 -4.59
CA MET A 96 -12.11 -8.26 -5.21
C MET A 96 -12.56 -9.37 -4.24
N ASP A 97 -11.79 -9.63 -3.17
CA ASP A 97 -12.21 -10.41 -2.01
C ASP A 97 -11.51 -9.89 -0.75
N TYR A 98 -11.84 -8.65 -0.40
CA TYR A 98 -11.19 -7.90 0.66
C TYR A 98 -11.21 -8.63 2.01
N LYS A 99 -12.36 -9.24 2.35
CA LYS A 99 -12.55 -9.98 3.60
C LYS A 99 -11.63 -11.20 3.70
N ALA A 100 -11.42 -11.89 2.60
CA ALA A 100 -10.53 -13.05 2.56
C ALA A 100 -9.05 -12.68 2.44
N CYS A 101 -8.73 -11.53 1.82
CA CYS A 101 -7.35 -11.13 1.54
C CYS A 101 -6.73 -10.27 2.67
N LYS A 102 -7.50 -9.33 3.23
CA LYS A 102 -6.98 -8.38 4.23
C LYS A 102 -6.31 -9.04 5.45
N PRO A 103 -6.86 -10.09 6.09
CA PRO A 103 -6.23 -10.69 7.26
C PRO A 103 -4.79 -11.13 7.00
N GLU A 104 -4.53 -11.86 5.91
CA GLU A 104 -3.18 -12.31 5.55
C GLU A 104 -2.24 -11.13 5.24
N ILE A 105 -2.74 -10.13 4.49
CA ILE A 105 -1.95 -8.95 4.14
C ILE A 105 -1.55 -8.20 5.41
N ARG A 106 -2.51 -7.96 6.33
CA ARG A 106 -2.23 -7.24 7.58
C ARG A 106 -1.30 -8.01 8.49
N GLU A 107 -1.53 -9.30 8.71
CA GLU A 107 -0.65 -10.14 9.52
C GLU A 107 0.80 -10.00 9.09
N ARG A 108 1.07 -10.15 7.79
CA ARG A 108 2.43 -10.09 7.24
C ARG A 108 3.03 -8.69 7.28
N PHE A 109 2.25 -7.67 6.96
CA PHE A 109 2.72 -6.29 7.02
C PHE A 109 2.89 -5.81 8.48
N ASP A 110 2.01 -6.19 9.39
CA ASP A 110 2.11 -5.84 10.81
C ASP A 110 3.37 -6.43 11.46
N GLU A 111 3.72 -7.68 11.12
CA GLU A 111 4.96 -8.32 11.56
C GLU A 111 6.20 -7.53 11.10
N LEU A 112 6.25 -7.19 9.82
CA LEU A 112 7.36 -6.43 9.25
C LEU A 112 7.41 -5.00 9.82
N GLU A 113 6.27 -4.33 9.93
CA GLU A 113 6.16 -2.96 10.46
C GLU A 113 6.62 -2.90 11.91
N LYS A 114 6.22 -3.86 12.74
CA LYS A 114 6.67 -3.98 14.12
C LYS A 114 8.19 -4.17 14.22
N LYS A 115 8.77 -5.01 13.36
CA LYS A 115 10.23 -5.21 13.29
C LYS A 115 10.93 -3.92 12.90
N ILE A 116 10.46 -3.23 11.87
CA ILE A 116 11.01 -1.96 11.40
C ILE A 116 10.93 -0.89 12.51
N PHE A 117 9.76 -0.77 13.14
CA PHE A 117 9.55 0.20 14.21
C PHE A 117 10.51 -0.01 15.37
N ASN A 118 10.66 -1.25 15.85
CA ASN A 118 11.56 -1.57 16.95
C ASN A 118 13.04 -1.27 16.63
N GLN A 119 13.45 -1.45 15.37
CA GLN A 119 14.82 -1.18 14.94
C GLN A 119 15.08 0.31 14.69
N SER A 120 14.07 1.07 14.29
CA SER A 120 14.24 2.49 13.93
C SER A 120 14.52 3.40 15.13
N SER A 121 14.06 3.03 16.34
CA SER A 121 14.17 3.87 17.55
C SER A 121 15.62 4.23 17.89
N ASN A 122 16.57 3.32 17.64
CA ASN A 122 17.99 3.55 17.92
C ASN A 122 18.72 4.28 16.79
N LEU A 123 18.05 4.55 15.68
CA LEU A 123 18.69 5.12 14.49
C LEU A 123 18.53 6.64 14.37
N ARG A 124 17.72 7.27 15.23
CA ARG A 124 17.53 8.75 15.14
C ARG A 124 18.84 9.53 15.28
N THR A 125 19.71 9.11 16.17
CA THR A 125 21.03 9.72 16.40
C THR A 125 22.19 9.02 15.67
N ALA A 126 21.91 7.94 14.96
CA ALA A 126 22.90 7.18 14.21
C ALA A 126 23.52 7.98 13.05
N PRO A 127 24.71 7.61 12.57
CA PRO A 127 25.31 8.20 11.37
C PRO A 127 24.39 8.08 10.14
N ASN A 128 24.47 9.07 9.24
CA ASN A 128 23.63 9.08 8.03
C ASN A 128 23.78 7.82 7.18
N LYS A 129 24.97 7.21 7.14
CA LYS A 129 25.20 5.95 6.43
C LYS A 129 24.26 4.84 6.93
N GLU A 130 24.17 4.66 8.23
CA GLU A 130 23.30 3.64 8.83
C GLU A 130 21.81 3.93 8.57
N LYS A 131 21.39 5.21 8.67
CA LYS A 131 20.03 5.64 8.33
C LYS A 131 19.67 5.34 6.88
N ILE A 132 20.60 5.60 5.94
CA ILE A 132 20.41 5.32 4.50
C ILE A 132 20.26 3.83 4.27
N GLU A 133 21.17 3.02 4.80
CA GLU A 133 21.16 1.56 4.65
C GLU A 133 19.88 0.95 5.24
N PHE A 134 19.49 1.39 6.43
CA PHE A 134 18.27 0.90 7.06
C PHE A 134 17.01 1.33 6.32
N THR A 135 16.93 2.60 5.88
CA THR A 135 15.80 3.07 5.07
C THR A 135 15.66 2.23 3.82
N GLN A 136 16.76 2.04 3.05
CA GLN A 136 16.72 1.22 1.84
C GLN A 136 16.28 -0.22 2.15
N TYR A 137 16.82 -0.83 3.20
CA TYR A 137 16.40 -2.16 3.66
C TYR A 137 14.89 -2.25 3.92
N CYS A 138 14.31 -1.27 4.63
CA CYS A 138 12.88 -1.29 4.93
C CYS A 138 12.00 -1.25 3.65
N TRP A 139 12.42 -0.46 2.66
CA TRP A 139 11.71 -0.35 1.40
C TRP A 139 11.87 -1.60 0.53
N ASP A 140 13.06 -2.21 0.52
CA ASP A 140 13.32 -3.47 -0.18
C ASP A 140 12.52 -4.62 0.39
N GLU A 141 12.46 -4.75 1.72
CA GLU A 141 11.67 -5.80 2.39
C GLU A 141 10.17 -5.62 2.17
N ALA A 142 9.67 -4.37 2.21
CA ALA A 142 8.27 -4.10 1.90
C ALA A 142 7.93 -4.45 0.44
N GLU A 143 8.82 -4.18 -0.49
CA GLU A 143 8.65 -4.51 -1.91
C GLU A 143 8.63 -6.02 -2.13
N LYS A 144 9.59 -6.76 -1.57
CA LYS A 144 9.63 -8.23 -1.61
C LYS A 144 8.37 -8.87 -1.03
N LEU A 145 7.92 -8.36 0.12
CA LEU A 145 6.73 -8.88 0.77
C LEU A 145 5.47 -8.60 -0.08
N THR A 146 5.40 -7.44 -0.73
CA THR A 146 4.32 -7.12 -1.68
C THR A 146 4.28 -8.15 -2.82
N ASP A 147 5.43 -8.52 -3.41
CA ASP A 147 5.49 -9.53 -4.47
C ASP A 147 5.02 -10.92 -3.98
N ILE A 148 5.40 -11.31 -2.76
CA ILE A 148 4.94 -12.56 -2.14
C ILE A 148 3.43 -12.56 -1.97
N LEU A 149 2.86 -11.47 -1.45
CA LEU A 149 1.42 -11.34 -1.22
C LEU A 149 0.62 -11.35 -2.53
N ILE A 150 1.11 -10.69 -3.58
CA ILE A 150 0.51 -10.76 -4.92
C ILE A 150 0.45 -12.22 -5.40
N ASN A 151 1.56 -12.96 -5.26
CA ASN A 151 1.61 -14.36 -5.67
C ASN A 151 0.67 -15.26 -4.85
N ASN A 152 0.48 -14.96 -3.55
CA ASN A 152 -0.45 -15.69 -2.71
C ASN A 152 -1.90 -15.42 -3.10
N ILE A 153 -2.25 -14.14 -3.34
CA ILE A 153 -3.61 -13.78 -3.77
C ILE A 153 -3.95 -14.39 -5.13
N ASN A 154 -2.99 -14.44 -6.06
CA ASN A 154 -3.21 -15.08 -7.37
C ASN A 154 -3.59 -16.57 -7.28
N LYS A 155 -3.35 -17.22 -6.15
CA LYS A 155 -3.73 -18.63 -5.91
C LYS A 155 -5.09 -18.78 -5.23
N LYS A 156 -5.70 -17.66 -4.81
CA LYS A 156 -7.00 -17.69 -4.13
C LYS A 156 -8.14 -17.66 -5.16
N THR A 157 -9.19 -18.38 -4.88
CA THR A 157 -10.45 -18.25 -5.62
C THR A 157 -11.16 -16.99 -5.16
N ILE A 158 -11.38 -16.05 -6.06
CA ILE A 158 -12.10 -14.81 -5.77
C ILE A 158 -13.59 -15.09 -5.68
N SER A 159 -14.22 -14.64 -4.61
CA SER A 159 -15.63 -14.89 -4.33
C SER A 159 -16.58 -13.75 -4.75
N LEU A 160 -16.05 -12.59 -5.10
CA LEU A 160 -16.84 -11.42 -5.44
C LEU A 160 -17.62 -11.66 -6.75
N LYS A 161 -18.93 -11.48 -6.67
CA LYS A 161 -19.81 -11.63 -7.83
C LYS A 161 -19.77 -10.40 -8.73
N PRO A 162 -20.01 -10.56 -10.05
CA PRO A 162 -20.19 -9.43 -10.96
C PRO A 162 -21.22 -8.43 -10.43
N GLY A 163 -20.96 -7.15 -10.62
CA GLY A 163 -21.83 -6.07 -10.18
C GLY A 163 -21.16 -4.70 -10.29
N PRO A 164 -21.86 -3.60 -9.95
CA PRO A 164 -21.38 -2.23 -10.18
C PRO A 164 -19.99 -1.92 -9.62
N PHE A 165 -19.60 -2.56 -8.52
CA PHE A 165 -18.27 -2.40 -7.93
C PHE A 165 -17.18 -3.03 -8.81
N VAL A 166 -17.39 -4.24 -9.29
CA VAL A 166 -16.48 -4.93 -10.19
C VAL A 166 -16.39 -4.20 -11.52
N ASP A 167 -17.55 -3.81 -12.09
CA ASP A 167 -17.62 -3.09 -13.36
C ASP A 167 -16.82 -1.77 -13.31
N MET A 168 -16.92 -1.02 -12.22
CA MET A 168 -16.14 0.20 -12.01
C MET A 168 -14.62 -0.10 -12.00
N TRP A 169 -14.19 -1.12 -11.26
CA TRP A 169 -12.78 -1.47 -11.20
C TRP A 169 -12.25 -2.04 -12.50
N ASP A 170 -13.08 -2.71 -13.29
CA ASP A 170 -12.74 -3.15 -14.65
C ASP A 170 -12.47 -1.96 -15.59
N VAL A 171 -13.26 -0.90 -15.47
CA VAL A 171 -13.01 0.36 -16.20
C VAL A 171 -11.68 0.96 -15.78
N PHE A 172 -11.42 1.12 -14.47
CA PHE A 172 -10.17 1.68 -13.95
C PHE A 172 -8.94 0.82 -14.33
N ASN A 173 -9.08 -0.49 -14.35
CA ASN A 173 -8.03 -1.41 -14.78
C ASN A 173 -7.71 -1.21 -16.26
N LYS A 174 -8.73 -1.12 -17.11
CA LYS A 174 -8.57 -0.89 -18.54
C LYS A 174 -7.93 0.46 -18.84
N GLU A 175 -8.38 1.53 -18.19
CA GLU A 175 -7.81 2.87 -18.34
C GLU A 175 -6.35 2.94 -17.90
N ALA A 176 -6.00 2.25 -16.82
CA ALA A 176 -4.64 2.13 -16.34
C ALA A 176 -3.76 1.22 -17.19
N GLY A 177 -4.30 0.52 -18.18
CA GLY A 177 -3.57 -0.50 -18.94
C GLY A 177 -3.21 -1.73 -18.09
N PHE A 178 -4.00 -2.00 -17.05
CA PHE A 178 -3.80 -3.09 -16.12
C PHE A 178 -4.51 -4.35 -16.62
N GLN A 179 -3.76 -5.37 -17.00
CA GLN A 179 -4.36 -6.67 -17.35
C GLN A 179 -4.49 -7.50 -16.07
N ILE A 180 -5.66 -7.51 -15.45
CA ILE A 180 -6.00 -8.60 -14.54
C ILE A 180 -6.28 -9.78 -15.46
N ALA A 181 -5.40 -10.78 -15.44
CA ALA A 181 -5.69 -12.03 -16.13
C ALA A 181 -7.05 -12.54 -15.61
N ASN A 182 -8.02 -12.62 -16.50
CA ASN A 182 -9.27 -13.28 -16.21
C ASN A 182 -8.93 -14.70 -15.78
N GLN A 183 -9.10 -15.00 -14.51
CA GLN A 183 -9.05 -16.36 -13.99
C GLN A 183 -10.36 -17.09 -14.29
#